data_ee5716effe049bf727cb655553d89829
#
_entry.id   ee5716effe049bf727cb655553d89829
#
_cell.length_a   1.000
_cell.length_b   1.000
_cell.length_c   1.000
_cell.angle_alpha   90.00
_cell.angle_beta   90.00
_cell.angle_gamma   90.00
#
_symmetry.space_group_name_H-M   'P 1'
#
loop_
_entity.id
_entity.type
_entity.pdbx_description
1 polymer ?
#
loop_
_entity_poly.entity_id
_entity_poly.type
_entity_poly.pdbx_seq_one_letter_code
_entity_poly.pdbx_strand_id
1 'polypeptide(L)'
;MTKSLIAAALSTLTLGVVFAAPASAADVSACLITKTDTNPFFVKMKEGATAKAKELGVTLKSYAGKVDGDHDSQVAAIESCIADGAKGILITASDTKAIVDQVKKAQEAGLLVIALDTPLDPADAADATFATDNLLAGKLIGQWAAATLGDKAKDAKIGFLDLTPSQPTVDVLRDQGFMIGFGIDPKDPNKIGDEDDPRIVGHDVTNGNEEGGRKAMENLLQKDPDINVIHTINEPAAVGAYQALKAIGKENDVLIVSVDGGCPGVKSVASGQIGATSQQYPLLMASLGIEAIAKYAADGTKPQPTPGKSFFDTGVSLVTDKPAPGVESIDTKVGTDKCWG
;
A
#
# COMPACT_ATOMS: atom_id res chain seq x y z
N MET A 1 25.37 -91.99 35.44
CA MET A 1 24.66 -91.70 34.18
C MET A 1 23.73 -90.52 34.45
N THR A 2 24.21 -89.29 34.23
CA THR A 2 23.48 -88.07 34.49
C THR A 2 23.33 -87.28 33.16
N LYS A 3 22.11 -87.10 32.67
CA LYS A 3 21.77 -86.37 31.47
C LYS A 3 21.49 -84.88 31.84
N SER A 4 22.34 -84.00 31.35
CA SER A 4 22.12 -82.53 31.45
C SER A 4 21.19 -82.09 30.35
N LEU A 5 20.11 -81.39 30.72
CA LEU A 5 19.20 -80.67 29.82
C LEU A 5 19.63 -79.19 29.74
N ILE A 6 19.98 -78.72 28.53
CA ILE A 6 20.28 -77.35 28.23
C ILE A 6 18.97 -76.70 27.78
N ALA A 7 18.47 -75.74 28.56
CA ALA A 7 17.33 -74.90 28.17
C ALA A 7 17.85 -73.69 27.41
N ALA A 8 17.48 -73.60 26.16
CA ALA A 8 17.72 -72.36 25.31
C ALA A 8 16.61 -71.36 25.53
N ALA A 9 16.97 -70.17 26.07
CA ALA A 9 16.06 -69.03 26.20
C ALA A 9 16.06 -68.27 24.89
N LEU A 10 14.94 -68.28 24.18
CA LEU A 10 14.68 -67.38 23.03
C LEU A 10 14.25 -66.01 23.54
N SER A 11 15.13 -65.00 23.41
CA SER A 11 14.78 -63.58 23.66
C SER A 11 14.14 -63.00 22.39
N THR A 12 12.84 -62.79 22.42
CA THR A 12 12.11 -62.03 21.35
C THR A 12 12.33 -60.57 21.54
N LEU A 13 13.10 -59.94 20.63
CA LEU A 13 13.27 -58.50 20.53
C LEU A 13 12.03 -57.93 19.82
N THR A 14 11.10 -57.30 20.55
CA THR A 14 9.99 -56.55 19.97
C THR A 14 10.49 -55.18 19.54
N LEU A 15 10.66 -54.99 18.23
CA LEU A 15 10.89 -53.65 17.64
C LEU A 15 9.61 -52.82 17.80
N GLY A 16 9.60 -51.90 18.76
CA GLY A 16 8.55 -50.90 18.88
C GLY A 16 8.63 -49.90 17.71
N VAL A 17 7.70 -50.01 16.77
CA VAL A 17 7.51 -48.99 15.75
C VAL A 17 6.87 -47.78 16.43
N VAL A 18 7.67 -46.74 16.71
CA VAL A 18 7.17 -45.42 17.15
C VAL A 18 6.51 -44.77 15.93
N PHE A 19 5.20 -44.83 15.85
CA PHE A 19 4.45 -43.95 14.96
C PHE A 19 4.64 -42.52 15.46
N ALA A 20 5.48 -41.73 14.79
CA ALA A 20 5.47 -40.30 14.94
C ALA A 20 4.07 -39.82 14.47
N ALA A 21 3.24 -39.37 15.41
CA ALA A 21 2.02 -38.66 15.07
C ALA A 21 2.40 -37.48 14.16
N PRO A 22 1.67 -37.23 13.06
CA PRO A 22 1.90 -36.00 12.29
C PRO A 22 1.79 -34.85 13.27
N ALA A 23 2.85 -34.03 13.34
CA ALA A 23 2.79 -32.76 14.06
C ALA A 23 1.56 -32.02 13.50
N SER A 24 0.57 -31.81 14.36
CA SER A 24 -0.56 -30.92 14.02
C SER A 24 0.07 -29.63 13.52
N ALA A 25 -0.20 -29.27 12.27
CA ALA A 25 0.17 -27.96 11.78
C ALA A 25 -0.37 -26.97 12.81
N ALA A 26 0.52 -26.27 13.51
CA ALA A 26 0.10 -25.26 14.48
C ALA A 26 -0.85 -24.33 13.74
N ASP A 27 -2.03 -24.07 14.33
CA ASP A 27 -3.02 -23.15 13.73
C ASP A 27 -2.34 -21.79 13.54
N VAL A 28 -1.84 -21.52 12.33
CA VAL A 28 -1.18 -20.27 12.00
C VAL A 28 -2.23 -19.19 11.96
N SER A 29 -2.10 -18.18 12.81
CA SER A 29 -2.96 -17.01 12.76
C SER A 29 -2.18 -15.78 12.34
N ALA A 30 -2.83 -14.91 11.57
CA ALA A 30 -2.29 -13.64 11.07
C ALA A 30 -3.30 -12.51 11.29
N CYS A 31 -2.79 -11.29 11.40
CA CYS A 31 -3.62 -10.08 11.42
C CYS A 31 -3.40 -9.25 10.15
N LEU A 32 -4.47 -8.64 9.66
CA LEU A 32 -4.43 -7.56 8.70
C LEU A 32 -4.97 -6.29 9.37
N ILE A 33 -4.21 -5.21 9.35
CA ILE A 33 -4.57 -3.92 9.94
C ILE A 33 -4.47 -2.86 8.84
N THR A 34 -5.63 -2.33 8.41
CA THR A 34 -5.72 -1.33 7.34
C THR A 34 -6.03 0.06 7.90
N LYS A 35 -5.86 1.11 7.08
CA LYS A 35 -6.19 2.49 7.49
C LYS A 35 -7.70 2.66 7.66
N THR A 36 -8.50 2.12 6.73
CA THR A 36 -9.98 2.12 6.81
C THR A 36 -10.54 0.83 6.22
N ASP A 37 -11.83 0.57 6.43
CA ASP A 37 -12.59 -0.51 5.79
C ASP A 37 -13.54 -0.01 4.69
N THR A 38 -13.52 1.29 4.38
CA THR A 38 -14.38 1.95 3.41
C THR A 38 -13.68 2.32 2.11
N ASN A 39 -12.36 2.57 2.14
CA ASN A 39 -11.59 2.82 0.93
C ASN A 39 -11.46 1.54 0.09
N PRO A 40 -11.86 1.55 -1.20
CA PRO A 40 -11.82 0.38 -2.08
C PRO A 40 -10.47 -0.33 -2.13
N PHE A 41 -9.36 0.41 -2.03
CA PHE A 41 -8.01 -0.14 -2.00
C PHE A 41 -7.83 -1.13 -0.83
N PHE A 42 -8.22 -0.73 0.39
CA PHE A 42 -8.09 -1.58 1.58
C PHE A 42 -9.13 -2.71 1.61
N VAL A 43 -10.32 -2.49 1.02
CA VAL A 43 -11.31 -3.56 0.83
C VAL A 43 -10.71 -4.68 -0.03
N LYS A 44 -10.06 -4.34 -1.15
CA LYS A 44 -9.41 -5.32 -2.03
C LYS A 44 -8.16 -5.94 -1.41
N MET A 45 -7.40 -5.19 -0.65
CA MET A 45 -6.29 -5.73 0.16
C MET A 45 -6.78 -6.82 1.10
N LYS A 46 -7.89 -6.58 1.82
CA LYS A 46 -8.54 -7.57 2.69
C LYS A 46 -9.05 -8.80 1.93
N GLU A 47 -9.63 -8.61 0.74
CA GLU A 47 -10.05 -9.72 -0.12
C GLU A 47 -8.86 -10.61 -0.50
N GLY A 48 -7.74 -10.01 -0.94
CA GLY A 48 -6.50 -10.74 -1.28
C GLY A 48 -5.93 -11.53 -0.09
N ALA A 49 -5.83 -10.88 1.09
CA ALA A 49 -5.40 -11.53 2.32
C ALA A 49 -6.33 -12.70 2.70
N THR A 50 -7.66 -12.49 2.62
CA THR A 50 -8.66 -13.51 3.00
C THR A 50 -8.60 -14.72 2.07
N ALA A 51 -8.49 -14.50 0.76
CA ALA A 51 -8.39 -15.56 -0.22
C ALA A 51 -7.13 -16.41 0.00
N LYS A 52 -5.97 -15.78 0.21
CA LYS A 52 -4.70 -16.47 0.44
C LYS A 52 -4.67 -17.16 1.80
N ALA A 53 -5.20 -16.54 2.84
CA ALA A 53 -5.31 -17.15 4.16
C ALA A 53 -6.14 -18.44 4.11
N LYS A 54 -7.28 -18.42 3.40
CA LYS A 54 -8.11 -19.62 3.19
C LYS A 54 -7.36 -20.71 2.43
N GLU A 55 -6.61 -20.34 1.38
CA GLU A 55 -5.81 -21.28 0.57
C GLU A 55 -4.76 -22.00 1.42
N LEU A 56 -4.09 -21.27 2.33
CA LEU A 56 -2.99 -21.78 3.14
C LEU A 56 -3.43 -22.32 4.52
N GLY A 57 -4.72 -22.29 4.85
CA GLY A 57 -5.22 -22.69 6.16
C GLY A 57 -4.80 -21.74 7.30
N VAL A 58 -4.53 -20.48 7.00
CA VAL A 58 -4.20 -19.43 7.98
C VAL A 58 -5.47 -18.81 8.52
N THR A 59 -5.58 -18.69 9.85
CA THR A 59 -6.68 -17.94 10.49
C THR A 59 -6.37 -16.46 10.42
N LEU A 60 -7.16 -15.71 9.63
CA LEU A 60 -6.98 -14.27 9.47
C LEU A 60 -7.94 -13.47 10.35
N LYS A 61 -7.40 -12.55 11.17
CA LYS A 61 -8.16 -11.48 11.84
C LYS A 61 -7.91 -10.17 11.12
N SER A 62 -8.98 -9.42 10.83
CA SER A 62 -8.89 -8.14 10.12
C SER A 62 -9.39 -7.00 11.00
N TYR A 63 -8.61 -5.94 11.07
CA TYR A 63 -8.88 -4.70 11.77
C TYR A 63 -8.73 -3.51 10.82
N ALA A 64 -9.38 -2.41 11.12
CA ALA A 64 -9.27 -1.16 10.38
C ALA A 64 -9.43 0.03 11.29
N GLY A 65 -8.82 1.15 10.96
CA GLY A 65 -9.14 2.45 11.53
C GLY A 65 -10.52 2.93 11.07
N LYS A 66 -11.09 3.87 11.77
CA LYS A 66 -12.39 4.49 11.46
C LYS A 66 -12.29 5.46 10.28
N VAL A 67 -11.15 6.14 10.22
CA VAL A 67 -10.77 7.11 9.17
C VAL A 67 -9.29 6.96 8.87
N ASP A 68 -8.83 7.49 7.74
CA ASP A 68 -7.39 7.62 7.50
C ASP A 68 -6.80 8.56 8.55
N GLY A 69 -5.66 8.16 9.14
CA GLY A 69 -5.08 8.87 10.30
C GLY A 69 -5.52 8.34 11.69
N ASP A 70 -6.43 7.36 11.77
CA ASP A 70 -6.83 6.74 13.06
C ASP A 70 -5.74 5.81 13.60
N HIS A 71 -4.72 6.42 14.20
CA HIS A 71 -3.60 5.73 14.80
C HIS A 71 -4.00 4.86 16.01
N ASP A 72 -4.87 5.36 16.88
CA ASP A 72 -5.22 4.69 18.13
C ASP A 72 -5.91 3.33 17.90
N SER A 73 -6.79 3.25 16.90
CA SER A 73 -7.40 1.98 16.52
C SER A 73 -6.38 0.97 16.01
N GLN A 74 -5.32 1.41 15.31
CA GLN A 74 -4.26 0.53 14.84
C GLN A 74 -3.37 0.04 16.00
N VAL A 75 -3.06 0.89 16.98
CA VAL A 75 -2.36 0.49 18.21
C VAL A 75 -3.14 -0.61 18.93
N ALA A 76 -4.44 -0.42 19.18
CA ALA A 76 -5.29 -1.41 19.84
C ALA A 76 -5.37 -2.73 19.04
N ALA A 77 -5.37 -2.66 17.70
CA ALA A 77 -5.34 -3.84 16.84
C ALA A 77 -4.02 -4.63 16.98
N ILE A 78 -2.87 -3.96 17.02
CA ILE A 78 -1.57 -4.62 17.25
C ILE A 78 -1.56 -5.32 18.61
N GLU A 79 -2.01 -4.66 19.68
CA GLU A 79 -2.10 -5.23 21.01
C GLU A 79 -3.00 -6.48 21.04
N SER A 80 -4.14 -6.44 20.33
CA SER A 80 -5.02 -7.59 20.19
C SER A 80 -4.35 -8.75 19.46
N CYS A 81 -3.58 -8.48 18.40
CA CYS A 81 -2.85 -9.50 17.65
C CYS A 81 -1.75 -10.16 18.49
N ILE A 82 -1.05 -9.39 19.32
CA ILE A 82 -0.06 -9.91 20.28
C ILE A 82 -0.74 -10.81 21.30
N ALA A 83 -1.83 -10.35 21.92
CA ALA A 83 -2.57 -11.10 22.94
C ALA A 83 -3.16 -12.41 22.39
N ASP A 84 -3.58 -12.43 21.14
CA ASP A 84 -4.10 -13.61 20.43
C ASP A 84 -3.02 -14.61 19.99
N GLY A 85 -1.73 -14.26 20.15
CA GLY A 85 -0.60 -15.12 19.75
C GLY A 85 -0.47 -15.29 18.25
N ALA A 86 -0.82 -14.26 17.48
CA ALA A 86 -0.65 -14.24 16.02
C ALA A 86 0.81 -14.50 15.64
N LYS A 87 1.05 -15.10 14.46
CA LYS A 87 2.40 -15.35 13.93
C LYS A 87 2.93 -14.18 13.14
N GLY A 88 2.05 -13.28 12.69
CA GLY A 88 2.46 -12.05 12.03
C GLY A 88 1.32 -11.07 11.84
N ILE A 89 1.74 -9.85 11.50
CA ILE A 89 0.87 -8.71 11.26
C ILE A 89 1.21 -8.14 9.87
N LEU A 90 0.17 -7.92 9.08
CA LEU A 90 0.20 -7.08 7.89
C LEU A 90 -0.42 -5.74 8.26
N ILE A 91 0.32 -4.64 8.11
CA ILE A 91 -0.16 -3.31 8.50
C ILE A 91 0.04 -2.28 7.40
N THR A 92 -1.01 -1.50 7.10
CA THR A 92 -0.91 -0.25 6.36
C THR A 92 -1.03 0.89 7.36
N ALA A 93 0.10 1.46 7.77
CA ALA A 93 0.14 2.42 8.87
C ALA A 93 -0.51 3.77 8.51
N SER A 94 -1.38 4.27 9.40
CA SER A 94 -1.97 5.62 9.32
C SER A 94 -0.97 6.71 9.69
N ASP A 95 -0.10 6.44 10.69
CA ASP A 95 1.04 7.26 11.04
C ASP A 95 2.29 6.38 11.06
N THR A 96 3.21 6.64 10.14
CA THR A 96 4.37 5.78 9.88
C THR A 96 5.47 5.89 10.93
N LYS A 97 5.47 6.98 11.70
CA LYS A 97 6.42 7.24 12.80
C LYS A 97 5.86 6.79 14.14
N ALA A 98 4.64 7.21 14.45
CA ALA A 98 4.04 6.95 15.76
C ALA A 98 3.78 5.46 16.02
N ILE A 99 3.56 4.65 14.98
CA ILE A 99 3.28 3.21 15.10
C ILE A 99 4.52 2.36 15.46
N VAL A 100 5.73 2.88 15.28
CA VAL A 100 6.99 2.13 15.38
C VAL A 100 7.17 1.43 16.72
N ASP A 101 6.85 2.10 17.82
CA ASP A 101 6.97 1.49 19.16
C ASP A 101 6.05 0.28 19.34
N GLN A 102 4.86 0.29 18.74
CA GLN A 102 3.94 -0.85 18.80
C GLN A 102 4.39 -1.98 17.87
N VAL A 103 4.92 -1.65 16.71
CA VAL A 103 5.55 -2.63 15.81
C VAL A 103 6.69 -3.36 16.52
N LYS A 104 7.56 -2.62 17.21
CA LYS A 104 8.66 -3.21 18.00
C LYS A 104 8.15 -4.17 19.09
N LYS A 105 7.09 -3.82 19.81
CA LYS A 105 6.48 -4.72 20.81
C LYS A 105 5.96 -6.00 20.16
N ALA A 106 5.35 -5.92 18.96
CA ALA A 106 4.90 -7.10 18.24
C ALA A 106 6.08 -8.00 17.82
N GLN A 107 7.18 -7.41 17.35
CA GLN A 107 8.40 -8.13 16.99
C GLN A 107 9.05 -8.78 18.23
N GLU A 108 9.12 -8.09 19.37
CA GLU A 108 9.60 -8.63 20.65
C GLU A 108 8.74 -9.80 21.16
N ALA A 109 7.45 -9.80 20.84
CA ALA A 109 6.53 -10.91 21.09
C ALA A 109 6.67 -12.07 20.09
N GLY A 110 7.57 -11.96 19.11
CA GLY A 110 7.86 -13.00 18.11
C GLY A 110 6.96 -12.98 16.88
N LEU A 111 6.21 -11.92 16.65
CA LEU A 111 5.40 -11.76 15.44
C LEU A 111 6.26 -11.22 14.28
N LEU A 112 6.05 -11.74 13.08
CA LEU A 112 6.58 -11.12 11.85
C LEU A 112 5.71 -9.92 11.50
N VAL A 113 6.29 -8.71 11.42
CA VAL A 113 5.56 -7.49 11.05
C VAL A 113 5.93 -7.05 9.65
N ILE A 114 4.95 -7.01 8.76
CA ILE A 114 5.10 -6.60 7.37
C ILE A 114 4.28 -5.33 7.13
N ALA A 115 4.95 -4.27 6.73
CA ALA A 115 4.28 -3.07 6.23
C ALA A 115 3.75 -3.33 4.80
N LEU A 116 2.49 -2.99 4.56
CA LEU A 116 1.88 -3.04 3.23
C LEU A 116 1.67 -1.62 2.70
N ASP A 117 1.96 -1.40 1.40
CA ASP A 117 1.75 -0.14 0.69
C ASP A 117 2.56 1.06 1.23
N THR A 118 2.49 1.28 2.53
CA THR A 118 3.02 2.45 3.23
C THR A 118 4.23 2.03 4.07
N PRO A 119 5.48 2.28 3.63
CA PRO A 119 6.68 2.01 4.43
C PRO A 119 6.64 2.73 5.77
N LEU A 120 7.20 2.16 6.82
CA LEU A 120 7.37 2.84 8.10
C LEU A 120 8.50 3.88 8.04
N ASP A 121 8.59 4.73 9.05
CA ASP A 121 9.69 5.68 9.20
C ASP A 121 10.30 5.54 10.61
N PRO A 122 11.52 4.94 10.72
CA PRO A 122 12.39 4.51 9.62
C PRO A 122 11.89 3.26 8.87
N ALA A 123 12.31 3.10 7.61
CA ALA A 123 11.83 2.04 6.73
C ALA A 123 12.14 0.61 7.21
N ASP A 124 13.18 0.45 8.02
CA ASP A 124 13.63 -0.81 8.63
C ASP A 124 12.92 -1.13 9.96
N ALA A 125 11.97 -0.31 10.39
CA ALA A 125 11.19 -0.59 11.60
C ALA A 125 10.28 -1.83 11.46
N ALA A 126 9.79 -2.13 10.25
CA ALA A 126 9.12 -3.40 9.95
C ALA A 126 10.13 -4.47 9.50
N ASP A 127 9.80 -5.75 9.69
CA ASP A 127 10.63 -6.88 9.22
C ASP A 127 10.72 -6.93 7.69
N ALA A 128 9.69 -6.46 7.01
CA ALA A 128 9.64 -6.29 5.57
C ALA A 128 8.58 -5.25 5.18
N THR A 129 8.69 -4.74 3.95
CA THR A 129 7.67 -3.90 3.33
C THR A 129 7.31 -4.49 1.96
N PHE A 130 6.01 -4.68 1.70
CA PHE A 130 5.48 -5.07 0.38
C PHE A 130 4.65 -3.91 -0.16
N ALA A 131 5.15 -3.26 -1.20
CA ALA A 131 4.58 -2.02 -1.69
C ALA A 131 4.82 -1.83 -3.19
N THR A 132 4.04 -0.96 -3.78
CA THR A 132 4.39 -0.26 -5.01
C THR A 132 5.62 0.62 -4.77
N ASP A 133 6.43 0.83 -5.77
CA ASP A 133 7.41 1.93 -5.77
C ASP A 133 6.65 3.26 -5.85
N ASN A 134 6.32 3.82 -4.68
CA ASN A 134 5.49 5.02 -4.58
C ASN A 134 6.19 6.27 -5.14
N LEU A 135 7.53 6.34 -5.05
CA LEU A 135 8.29 7.41 -5.68
C LEU A 135 8.19 7.32 -7.21
N LEU A 136 8.32 6.10 -7.77
CA LEU A 136 8.14 5.88 -9.20
C LEU A 136 6.70 6.14 -9.64
N ALA A 137 5.69 5.75 -8.83
CA ALA A 137 4.28 6.02 -9.12
C ALA A 137 4.01 7.52 -9.29
N GLY A 138 4.48 8.34 -8.35
CA GLY A 138 4.42 9.81 -8.46
C GLY A 138 5.19 10.33 -9.67
N LYS A 139 6.44 9.83 -9.87
CA LYS A 139 7.28 10.27 -10.98
C LYS A 139 6.64 10.02 -12.35
N LEU A 140 6.01 8.88 -12.57
CA LEU A 140 5.35 8.56 -13.83
C LEU A 140 4.22 9.53 -14.16
N ILE A 141 3.34 9.83 -13.20
CA ILE A 141 2.24 10.78 -13.41
C ILE A 141 2.75 12.22 -13.55
N GLY A 142 3.83 12.60 -12.84
CA GLY A 142 4.48 13.90 -12.99
C GLY A 142 5.12 14.09 -14.37
N GLN A 143 5.87 13.09 -14.85
CA GLN A 143 6.46 13.09 -16.19
C GLN A 143 5.39 13.17 -17.28
N TRP A 144 4.32 12.40 -17.13
CA TRP A 144 3.22 12.40 -18.06
C TRP A 144 2.50 13.75 -18.10
N ALA A 145 2.23 14.36 -16.93
CA ALA A 145 1.60 15.67 -16.83
C ALA A 145 2.45 16.76 -17.48
N ALA A 146 3.75 16.81 -17.19
CA ALA A 146 4.68 17.74 -17.80
C ALA A 146 4.74 17.58 -19.32
N ALA A 147 4.89 16.35 -19.81
CA ALA A 147 4.94 16.05 -21.24
C ALA A 147 3.61 16.38 -21.96
N THR A 148 2.47 16.15 -21.32
CA THR A 148 1.13 16.47 -21.84
C THR A 148 0.93 17.99 -21.99
N LEU A 149 1.44 18.76 -21.03
CA LEU A 149 1.37 20.23 -21.08
C LEU A 149 2.38 20.84 -22.06
N GLY A 150 3.50 20.15 -22.32
CA GLY A 150 4.56 20.65 -23.19
C GLY A 150 5.08 22.02 -22.70
N ASP A 151 5.15 23.01 -23.60
CA ASP A 151 5.65 24.36 -23.25
C ASP A 151 4.83 25.07 -22.15
N LYS A 152 3.58 24.64 -21.93
CA LYS A 152 2.72 25.21 -20.86
C LYS A 152 3.13 24.73 -19.47
N ALA A 153 3.94 23.66 -19.34
CA ALA A 153 4.39 23.15 -18.05
C ALA A 153 5.19 24.16 -17.22
N LYS A 154 5.87 25.12 -17.90
CA LYS A 154 6.62 26.20 -17.23
C LYS A 154 5.73 27.21 -16.51
N ASP A 155 4.48 27.35 -16.96
CA ASP A 155 3.49 28.28 -16.42
C ASP A 155 2.35 27.51 -15.68
N ALA A 156 2.59 26.24 -15.32
CA ALA A 156 1.60 25.44 -14.61
C ALA A 156 1.31 26.02 -13.22
N LYS A 157 0.07 25.86 -12.77
CA LYS A 157 -0.39 26.18 -11.43
C LYS A 157 -0.88 24.88 -10.78
N ILE A 158 -0.06 24.33 -9.89
CA ILE A 158 -0.18 22.96 -9.39
C ILE A 158 -0.73 22.99 -7.97
N GLY A 159 -1.80 22.24 -7.73
CA GLY A 159 -2.29 21.92 -6.39
C GLY A 159 -2.02 20.47 -6.02
N PHE A 160 -1.68 20.23 -4.75
CA PHE A 160 -1.50 18.91 -4.19
C PHE A 160 -2.64 18.57 -3.23
N LEU A 161 -3.23 17.42 -3.41
CA LEU A 161 -4.28 16.89 -2.56
C LEU A 161 -3.73 15.71 -1.76
N ASP A 162 -3.19 16.05 -0.58
CA ASP A 162 -2.40 15.17 0.28
C ASP A 162 -3.28 14.23 1.13
N LEU A 163 -2.66 13.28 1.80
CA LEU A 163 -3.39 12.27 2.57
C LEU A 163 -3.84 12.82 3.92
N THR A 164 -2.91 13.03 4.84
CA THR A 164 -3.19 13.44 6.22
C THR A 164 -2.12 14.40 6.75
N PRO A 165 -2.42 15.17 7.82
CA PRO A 165 -1.43 16.09 8.40
C PRO A 165 -0.18 15.39 8.97
N SER A 166 -0.22 14.07 9.24
CA SER A 166 0.94 13.31 9.71
C SER A 166 1.97 13.04 8.62
N GLN A 167 1.64 13.34 7.34
CA GLN A 167 2.51 13.11 6.19
C GLN A 167 3.11 11.69 6.18
N PRO A 168 2.28 10.64 6.09
CA PRO A 168 2.81 9.27 6.06
C PRO A 168 3.71 9.08 4.83
N THR A 169 4.66 8.16 4.91
CA THR A 169 5.69 7.99 3.88
C THR A 169 5.15 7.80 2.46
N VAL A 170 3.98 7.16 2.30
CA VAL A 170 3.32 7.00 1.00
C VAL A 170 2.94 8.34 0.37
N ASP A 171 2.49 9.28 1.17
CA ASP A 171 2.12 10.65 0.77
C ASP A 171 3.36 11.40 0.30
N VAL A 172 4.39 11.47 1.17
CA VAL A 172 5.67 12.09 0.86
C VAL A 172 6.27 11.53 -0.43
N LEU A 173 6.33 10.20 -0.58
CA LEU A 173 6.95 9.57 -1.76
C LEU A 173 6.20 9.88 -3.06
N ARG A 174 4.87 9.92 -3.05
CA ARG A 174 4.08 10.22 -4.24
C ARG A 174 4.24 11.69 -4.67
N ASP A 175 4.21 12.62 -3.73
CA ASP A 175 4.41 14.04 -3.99
C ASP A 175 5.83 14.33 -4.48
N GLN A 176 6.85 13.81 -3.80
CA GLN A 176 8.25 13.91 -4.20
C GLN A 176 8.45 13.35 -5.61
N GLY A 177 7.88 12.17 -5.86
CA GLY A 177 7.89 11.54 -7.18
C GLY A 177 7.27 12.44 -8.25
N PHE A 178 6.08 12.96 -7.99
CA PHE A 178 5.39 13.87 -8.92
C PHE A 178 6.25 15.10 -9.24
N MET A 179 6.77 15.78 -8.22
CA MET A 179 7.62 16.95 -8.39
C MET A 179 8.86 16.63 -9.22
N ILE A 180 9.59 15.57 -8.90
CA ILE A 180 10.76 15.13 -9.69
C ILE A 180 10.36 14.84 -11.14
N GLY A 181 9.25 14.14 -11.34
CA GLY A 181 8.73 13.81 -12.67
C GLY A 181 8.32 15.04 -13.47
N PHE A 182 7.76 16.03 -12.83
CA PHE A 182 7.33 17.30 -13.42
C PHE A 182 8.50 18.28 -13.65
N GLY A 183 9.69 17.99 -13.13
CA GLY A 183 10.86 18.86 -13.22
C GLY A 183 10.85 19.97 -12.17
N ILE A 184 10.38 19.66 -10.96
CA ILE A 184 10.39 20.53 -9.78
C ILE A 184 11.38 19.93 -8.77
N ASP A 185 12.17 20.79 -8.12
CA ASP A 185 13.04 20.40 -7.00
C ASP A 185 12.19 20.23 -5.73
N PRO A 186 12.10 19.02 -5.17
CA PRO A 186 11.26 18.76 -4.01
C PRO A 186 11.91 19.16 -2.66
N LYS A 187 13.10 19.73 -2.65
CA LYS A 187 13.88 20.16 -1.46
C LYS A 187 14.19 19.00 -0.49
N ASP A 188 13.58 18.96 0.68
CA ASP A 188 13.80 17.88 1.66
C ASP A 188 13.04 16.62 1.20
N PRO A 189 13.74 15.51 0.89
CA PRO A 189 13.09 14.29 0.39
C PRO A 189 12.17 13.59 1.40
N ASN A 190 12.11 14.07 2.65
CA ASN A 190 11.28 13.50 3.71
C ASN A 190 10.11 14.41 4.12
N LYS A 191 9.85 15.47 3.35
CA LYS A 191 8.79 16.44 3.64
C LYS A 191 7.99 16.78 2.40
N ILE A 192 6.82 17.32 2.61
CA ILE A 192 5.98 18.00 1.63
C ILE A 192 5.60 19.36 2.20
N GLY A 193 5.46 20.37 1.33
CA GLY A 193 5.09 21.73 1.71
C GLY A 193 6.28 22.64 2.07
N ASP A 194 7.53 22.25 1.81
CA ASP A 194 8.75 23.07 1.96
C ASP A 194 9.39 23.48 0.63
N GLU A 195 8.79 23.10 -0.48
CA GLU A 195 9.18 23.49 -1.84
C GLU A 195 8.86 24.97 -2.11
N ASP A 196 9.73 25.61 -2.88
CA ASP A 196 9.65 27.05 -3.20
C ASP A 196 9.43 27.32 -4.71
N ASP A 197 9.04 26.30 -5.48
CA ASP A 197 8.75 26.46 -6.90
C ASP A 197 7.46 27.30 -7.10
N PRO A 198 7.51 28.41 -7.88
CA PRO A 198 6.38 29.31 -8.05
C PRO A 198 5.15 28.69 -8.76
N ARG A 199 5.33 27.50 -9.37
CA ARG A 199 4.22 26.74 -9.97
C ARG A 199 3.34 26.04 -8.93
N ILE A 200 3.83 25.84 -7.70
CA ILE A 200 3.08 25.18 -6.64
C ILE A 200 2.17 26.21 -5.95
N VAL A 201 0.87 26.04 -6.11
CA VAL A 201 -0.15 26.87 -5.45
C VAL A 201 -0.26 26.49 -3.97
N GLY A 202 -0.16 25.22 -3.66
CA GLY A 202 -0.13 24.69 -2.29
C GLY A 202 -0.67 23.29 -2.17
N HIS A 203 -0.76 22.90 -0.90
CA HIS A 203 -1.19 21.59 -0.42
C HIS A 203 -2.48 21.72 0.39
N ASP A 204 -3.36 20.73 0.32
CA ASP A 204 -4.48 20.57 1.25
C ASP A 204 -4.80 19.09 1.49
N VAL A 205 -5.33 18.77 2.65
CA VAL A 205 -5.50 17.40 3.16
C VAL A 205 -6.87 16.83 2.78
N THR A 206 -6.88 15.59 2.29
CA THR A 206 -8.09 14.90 1.81
C THR A 206 -8.59 13.81 2.75
N ASN A 207 -7.77 13.33 3.67
CA ASN A 207 -7.99 12.08 4.43
C ASN A 207 -8.27 10.88 3.50
N GLY A 208 -7.71 10.90 2.29
CA GLY A 208 -7.78 9.83 1.29
C GLY A 208 -9.16 9.49 0.76
N ASN A 209 -10.14 10.39 0.87
CA ASN A 209 -11.53 10.14 0.51
C ASN A 209 -12.13 11.23 -0.38
N GLU A 210 -13.30 10.93 -0.96
CA GLU A 210 -13.96 11.78 -1.96
C GLU A 210 -14.42 13.13 -1.37
N GLU A 211 -15.01 13.12 -0.16
CA GLU A 211 -15.45 14.36 0.49
C GLU A 211 -14.28 15.29 0.81
N GLY A 212 -13.19 14.71 1.35
CA GLY A 212 -11.96 15.45 1.61
C GLY A 212 -11.34 15.99 0.33
N GLY A 213 -11.29 15.21 -0.73
CA GLY A 213 -10.78 15.63 -2.04
C GLY A 213 -11.58 16.81 -2.62
N ARG A 214 -12.91 16.76 -2.50
CA ARG A 214 -13.79 17.87 -2.92
C ARG A 214 -13.49 19.15 -2.12
N LYS A 215 -13.42 19.04 -0.79
CA LYS A 215 -13.16 20.17 0.10
C LYS A 215 -11.76 20.77 -0.14
N ALA A 216 -10.75 19.92 -0.25
CA ALA A 216 -9.38 20.36 -0.51
C ALA A 216 -9.26 21.09 -1.85
N MET A 217 -9.92 20.59 -2.91
CA MET A 217 -9.97 21.29 -4.20
C MET A 217 -10.69 22.63 -4.11
N GLU A 218 -11.83 22.71 -3.41
CA GLU A 218 -12.54 23.97 -3.16
C GLU A 218 -11.66 25.01 -2.44
N ASN A 219 -10.89 24.58 -1.43
CA ASN A 219 -9.96 25.45 -0.70
C ASN A 219 -8.83 25.97 -1.61
N LEU A 220 -8.21 25.09 -2.40
CA LEU A 220 -7.15 25.47 -3.32
C LEU A 220 -7.65 26.43 -4.42
N LEU A 221 -8.86 26.22 -4.92
CA LEU A 221 -9.49 27.15 -5.90
C LEU A 221 -9.79 28.53 -5.30
N GLN A 222 -10.05 28.63 -4.00
CA GLN A 222 -10.17 29.93 -3.31
C GLN A 222 -8.80 30.63 -3.20
N LYS A 223 -7.72 29.86 -3.07
CA LYS A 223 -6.36 30.39 -3.01
C LYS A 223 -5.86 30.85 -4.36
N ASP A 224 -6.07 30.05 -5.41
CA ASP A 224 -5.80 30.41 -6.81
C ASP A 224 -6.85 29.80 -7.75
N PRO A 225 -7.74 30.59 -8.34
CA PRO A 225 -8.78 30.09 -9.24
C PRO A 225 -8.24 29.61 -10.61
N ASP A 226 -6.98 29.87 -10.92
CA ASP A 226 -6.36 29.53 -12.20
C ASP A 226 -5.52 28.22 -12.12
N ILE A 227 -5.67 27.43 -11.05
CA ILE A 227 -5.08 26.10 -10.97
C ILE A 227 -5.44 25.31 -12.23
N ASN A 228 -4.42 24.67 -12.83
CA ASN A 228 -4.59 23.90 -14.07
C ASN A 228 -3.99 22.48 -14.02
N VAL A 229 -3.31 22.13 -12.90
CA VAL A 229 -2.84 20.77 -12.61
C VAL A 229 -3.18 20.41 -11.18
N ILE A 230 -3.71 19.21 -10.97
CA ILE A 230 -3.95 18.64 -9.64
C ILE A 230 -3.28 17.28 -9.57
N HIS A 231 -2.35 17.14 -8.62
CA HIS A 231 -1.89 15.86 -8.13
C HIS A 231 -2.78 15.43 -6.96
N THR A 232 -3.24 14.18 -6.97
CA THR A 232 -4.01 13.61 -5.86
C THR A 232 -3.35 12.37 -5.32
N ILE A 233 -3.35 12.24 -3.99
CA ILE A 233 -2.77 11.10 -3.30
C ILE A 233 -3.36 9.76 -3.76
N ASN A 234 -4.65 9.73 -4.10
CA ASN A 234 -5.37 8.55 -4.54
C ASN A 234 -6.60 8.90 -5.39
N GLU A 235 -7.22 7.88 -6.01
CA GLU A 235 -8.39 8.06 -6.88
C GLU A 235 -9.65 8.54 -6.16
N PRO A 236 -9.99 8.15 -4.92
CA PRO A 236 -11.11 8.76 -4.20
C PRO A 236 -10.98 10.29 -4.07
N ALA A 237 -9.80 10.80 -3.73
CA ALA A 237 -9.54 12.24 -3.68
C ALA A 237 -9.69 12.90 -5.08
N ALA A 238 -9.25 12.22 -6.15
CA ALA A 238 -9.39 12.71 -7.52
C ALA A 238 -10.86 12.82 -7.94
N VAL A 239 -11.71 11.88 -7.56
CA VAL A 239 -13.15 11.94 -7.81
C VAL A 239 -13.76 13.17 -7.14
N GLY A 240 -13.41 13.42 -5.88
CA GLY A 240 -13.85 14.60 -5.15
C GLY A 240 -13.39 15.91 -5.80
N ALA A 241 -12.12 15.99 -6.20
CA ALA A 241 -11.58 17.15 -6.92
C ALA A 241 -12.33 17.41 -8.24
N TYR A 242 -12.57 16.35 -9.02
CA TYR A 242 -13.35 16.47 -10.26
C TYR A 242 -14.77 17.01 -10.01
N GLN A 243 -15.43 16.57 -8.94
CA GLN A 243 -16.78 17.06 -8.57
C GLN A 243 -16.75 18.55 -8.20
N ALA A 244 -15.75 19.02 -7.44
CA ALA A 244 -15.57 20.43 -7.13
C ALA A 244 -15.39 21.28 -8.40
N LEU A 245 -14.54 20.83 -9.32
CA LEU A 245 -14.32 21.50 -10.62
C LEU A 245 -15.58 21.52 -11.48
N LYS A 246 -16.31 20.41 -11.54
CA LYS A 246 -17.56 20.28 -12.30
C LYS A 246 -18.64 21.21 -11.77
N ALA A 247 -18.72 21.43 -10.46
CA ALA A 247 -19.69 22.32 -9.85
C ALA A 247 -19.54 23.79 -10.31
N ILE A 248 -18.34 24.18 -10.78
CA ILE A 248 -18.03 25.52 -11.29
C ILE A 248 -17.74 25.54 -12.79
N GLY A 249 -17.93 24.41 -13.51
CA GLY A 249 -17.72 24.31 -14.97
C GLY A 249 -16.25 24.35 -15.42
N LYS A 250 -15.30 23.96 -14.55
CA LYS A 250 -13.86 23.93 -14.83
C LYS A 250 -13.27 22.51 -14.98
N GLU A 251 -14.10 21.49 -15.03
CA GLU A 251 -13.66 20.09 -15.10
C GLU A 251 -12.84 19.74 -16.34
N ASN A 252 -12.90 20.55 -17.39
CA ASN A 252 -12.11 20.39 -18.61
C ASN A 252 -10.88 21.30 -18.68
N ASP A 253 -10.73 22.23 -17.73
CA ASP A 253 -9.63 23.20 -17.70
C ASP A 253 -8.47 22.73 -16.83
N VAL A 254 -8.70 21.74 -15.96
CA VAL A 254 -7.74 21.26 -14.97
C VAL A 254 -7.35 19.81 -15.26
N LEU A 255 -6.05 19.56 -15.37
CA LEU A 255 -5.49 18.23 -15.54
C LEU A 255 -5.37 17.55 -14.16
N ILE A 256 -6.15 16.50 -13.93
CA ILE A 256 -6.05 15.69 -12.71
C ILE A 256 -5.20 14.44 -12.99
N VAL A 257 -4.22 14.17 -12.14
CA VAL A 257 -3.45 12.92 -12.12
C VAL A 257 -3.52 12.26 -10.74
N SER A 258 -3.47 10.94 -10.70
CA SER A 258 -3.72 10.17 -9.48
C SER A 258 -2.91 8.88 -9.40
N VAL A 259 -3.09 8.18 -8.30
CA VAL A 259 -2.54 6.83 -8.05
C VAL A 259 -3.69 5.94 -7.60
N ASP A 260 -3.67 4.69 -7.98
CA ASP A 260 -4.35 3.47 -7.52
C ASP A 260 -4.59 2.50 -8.68
N GLY A 261 -5.20 2.94 -9.79
CA GLY A 261 -5.55 2.06 -10.92
C GLY A 261 -6.64 1.05 -10.57
N GLY A 262 -7.55 1.40 -9.66
CA GLY A 262 -8.78 0.66 -9.44
C GLY A 262 -9.67 0.68 -10.68
N CYS A 263 -10.60 -0.29 -10.82
CA CYS A 263 -11.46 -0.32 -12.01
C CYS A 263 -12.33 0.96 -12.16
N PRO A 264 -12.82 1.59 -11.06
CA PRO A 264 -13.47 2.92 -11.17
C PRO A 264 -12.52 4.01 -11.65
N GLY A 265 -11.25 4.03 -11.18
CA GLY A 265 -10.25 5.00 -11.59
C GLY A 265 -9.83 4.84 -13.06
N VAL A 266 -9.60 3.59 -13.50
CA VAL A 266 -9.33 3.29 -14.92
C VAL A 266 -10.50 3.77 -15.83
N LYS A 267 -11.75 3.61 -15.37
CA LYS A 267 -12.92 4.18 -16.07
C LYS A 267 -12.91 5.71 -16.07
N SER A 268 -12.46 6.33 -14.99
CA SER A 268 -12.32 7.79 -14.91
C SER A 268 -11.24 8.31 -15.88
N VAL A 269 -10.17 7.55 -16.10
CA VAL A 269 -9.18 7.83 -17.16
C VAL A 269 -9.82 7.69 -18.54
N ALA A 270 -10.54 6.59 -18.81
CA ALA A 270 -11.21 6.36 -20.09
C ALA A 270 -12.24 7.45 -20.43
N SER A 271 -12.91 8.01 -19.42
CA SER A 271 -13.88 9.11 -19.58
C SER A 271 -13.25 10.50 -19.61
N GLY A 272 -11.94 10.62 -19.36
CA GLY A 272 -11.22 11.89 -19.34
C GLY A 272 -11.39 12.71 -18.04
N GLN A 273 -12.01 12.15 -17.01
CA GLN A 273 -12.11 12.80 -15.68
C GLN A 273 -10.75 12.85 -14.97
N ILE A 274 -9.94 11.83 -15.12
CA ILE A 274 -8.54 11.75 -14.70
C ILE A 274 -7.69 11.60 -15.96
N GLY A 275 -6.60 12.33 -16.08
CA GLY A 275 -5.73 12.27 -17.25
C GLY A 275 -4.86 11.01 -17.27
N ALA A 276 -4.32 10.64 -16.12
CA ALA A 276 -3.54 9.42 -15.91
C ALA A 276 -3.58 8.97 -14.45
N THR A 277 -3.43 7.67 -14.22
CA THR A 277 -3.28 7.08 -12.88
C THR A 277 -2.15 6.06 -12.86
N SER A 278 -1.35 6.04 -11.79
CA SER A 278 -0.37 4.98 -11.55
C SER A 278 -1.04 3.80 -10.86
N GLN A 279 -1.18 2.68 -11.60
CA GLN A 279 -1.86 1.48 -11.14
C GLN A 279 -0.99 0.66 -10.20
N GLN A 280 -1.55 0.25 -9.07
CA GLN A 280 -0.94 -0.57 -8.02
C GLN A 280 -1.83 -1.80 -7.68
N TYR A 281 -1.29 -2.75 -6.87
CA TYR A 281 -1.86 -4.09 -6.78
C TYR A 281 -2.09 -4.55 -5.31
N PRO A 282 -3.14 -4.06 -4.61
CA PRO A 282 -3.39 -4.34 -3.19
C PRO A 282 -3.65 -5.82 -2.88
N LEU A 283 -4.33 -6.55 -3.78
CA LEU A 283 -4.54 -7.99 -3.61
C LEU A 283 -3.21 -8.75 -3.57
N LEU A 284 -2.27 -8.39 -4.46
CA LEU A 284 -0.95 -9.02 -4.53
C LEU A 284 -0.13 -8.72 -3.27
N MET A 285 -0.10 -7.46 -2.81
CA MET A 285 0.60 -7.07 -1.58
C MET A 285 0.15 -7.93 -0.41
N ALA A 286 -1.15 -8.05 -0.22
CA ALA A 286 -1.72 -8.77 0.91
C ALA A 286 -1.56 -10.30 0.79
N SER A 287 -1.73 -10.87 -0.41
CA SER A 287 -1.54 -12.31 -0.61
C SER A 287 -0.10 -12.73 -0.37
N LEU A 288 0.88 -11.99 -0.89
CA LEU A 288 2.31 -12.22 -0.62
C LEU A 288 2.65 -12.07 0.87
N GLY A 289 2.01 -11.13 1.56
CA GLY A 289 2.15 -10.94 2.99
C GLY A 289 1.67 -12.16 3.80
N ILE A 290 0.52 -12.72 3.46
CA ILE A 290 0.01 -13.95 4.11
C ILE A 290 0.92 -15.14 3.83
N GLU A 291 1.43 -15.30 2.59
CA GLU A 291 2.42 -16.35 2.25
C GLU A 291 3.70 -16.21 3.10
N ALA A 292 4.19 -14.98 3.27
CA ALA A 292 5.39 -14.72 4.08
C ALA A 292 5.16 -15.06 5.56
N ILE A 293 3.99 -14.74 6.14
CA ILE A 293 3.66 -15.10 7.53
C ILE A 293 3.56 -16.63 7.68
N ALA A 294 2.90 -17.31 6.74
CA ALA A 294 2.80 -18.77 6.77
C ALA A 294 4.18 -19.44 6.70
N LYS A 295 5.08 -18.94 5.84
CA LYS A 295 6.44 -19.43 5.73
C LYS A 295 7.26 -19.16 6.99
N TYR A 296 7.16 -17.97 7.55
CA TYR A 296 7.81 -17.60 8.80
C TYR A 296 7.35 -18.50 9.96
N ALA A 297 6.06 -18.78 10.04
CA ALA A 297 5.52 -19.70 11.06
C ALA A 297 6.04 -21.14 10.91
N ALA A 298 6.31 -21.58 9.68
CA ALA A 298 6.77 -22.92 9.39
C ALA A 298 8.29 -23.12 9.65
N ASP A 299 9.11 -22.16 9.28
CA ASP A 299 10.58 -22.33 9.25
C ASP A 299 11.39 -21.10 9.73
N GLY A 300 10.73 -20.03 10.18
CA GLY A 300 11.38 -18.79 10.64
C GLY A 300 11.95 -17.93 9.52
N THR A 301 11.68 -18.25 8.24
CA THR A 301 12.22 -17.48 7.11
C THR A 301 11.52 -16.13 6.99
N LYS A 302 12.28 -15.05 7.05
CA LYS A 302 11.79 -13.68 6.74
C LYS A 302 11.86 -13.39 5.25
N PRO A 303 10.87 -12.65 4.69
CA PRO A 303 10.90 -12.27 3.29
C PRO A 303 12.08 -11.36 2.99
N GLN A 304 12.59 -11.42 1.74
CA GLN A 304 13.70 -10.59 1.28
C GLN A 304 13.17 -9.51 0.33
N PRO A 305 13.77 -8.31 0.35
CA PRO A 305 13.38 -7.25 -0.57
C PRO A 305 13.73 -7.59 -2.01
N THR A 306 13.10 -6.91 -2.95
CA THR A 306 13.47 -6.98 -4.37
C THR A 306 14.93 -6.53 -4.54
N PRO A 307 15.78 -7.25 -5.32
CA PRO A 307 17.15 -6.87 -5.54
C PRO A 307 17.31 -5.40 -5.94
N GLY A 308 18.15 -4.67 -5.20
CA GLY A 308 18.40 -3.23 -5.41
C GLY A 308 17.38 -2.29 -4.77
N LYS A 309 16.39 -2.81 -4.03
CA LYS A 309 15.41 -2.03 -3.26
C LYS A 309 15.46 -2.38 -1.77
N SER A 310 14.91 -1.51 -0.93
CA SER A 310 14.73 -1.77 0.51
C SER A 310 13.38 -2.43 0.83
N PHE A 311 12.56 -2.72 -0.17
CA PHE A 311 11.22 -3.30 -0.04
C PHE A 311 10.96 -4.33 -1.15
N PHE A 312 9.93 -5.15 -0.98
CA PHE A 312 9.41 -6.03 -2.02
C PHE A 312 8.49 -5.21 -2.94
N ASP A 313 8.95 -4.99 -4.16
CA ASP A 313 8.23 -4.21 -5.16
C ASP A 313 7.15 -5.05 -5.84
N THR A 314 5.90 -4.65 -5.67
CA THR A 314 4.74 -5.30 -6.29
C THR A 314 4.41 -4.75 -7.68
N GLY A 315 5.21 -3.78 -8.15
CA GLY A 315 5.08 -3.18 -9.47
C GLY A 315 4.18 -1.96 -9.51
N VAL A 316 4.32 -1.22 -10.62
CA VAL A 316 3.50 -0.05 -10.96
C VAL A 316 3.37 0.05 -12.48
N SER A 317 2.23 0.52 -12.98
CA SER A 317 2.03 0.83 -14.39
C SER A 317 1.27 2.15 -14.54
N LEU A 318 1.75 3.05 -15.37
CA LEU A 318 1.00 4.25 -15.72
C LEU A 318 -0.14 3.91 -16.68
N VAL A 319 -1.36 4.27 -16.33
CA VAL A 319 -2.56 4.04 -17.17
C VAL A 319 -3.03 5.37 -17.73
N THR A 320 -3.09 5.47 -19.06
CA THR A 320 -3.64 6.63 -19.78
C THR A 320 -3.97 6.27 -21.22
N ASP A 321 -5.03 6.86 -21.77
CA ASP A 321 -5.36 6.75 -23.21
C ASP A 321 -4.71 7.86 -24.06
N LYS A 322 -3.89 8.71 -23.40
CA LYS A 322 -3.13 9.78 -24.05
C LYS A 322 -1.64 9.59 -23.78
N PRO A 323 -0.96 8.63 -24.46
CA PRO A 323 0.45 8.38 -24.24
C PRO A 323 1.29 9.63 -24.51
N ALA A 324 2.27 9.89 -23.65
CA ALA A 324 3.17 11.03 -23.77
C ALA A 324 4.57 10.57 -24.24
N PRO A 325 5.28 11.36 -25.07
CA PRO A 325 6.62 10.99 -25.53
C PRO A 325 7.59 10.78 -24.37
N GLY A 326 8.32 9.64 -24.40
CA GLY A 326 9.33 9.31 -23.39
C GLY A 326 8.79 8.82 -22.06
N VAL A 327 7.46 8.63 -21.92
CA VAL A 327 6.83 8.09 -20.71
C VAL A 327 6.16 6.76 -21.05
N GLU A 328 6.64 5.69 -20.43
CA GLU A 328 6.04 4.36 -20.60
C GLU A 328 4.65 4.33 -19.95
N SER A 329 3.66 3.85 -20.69
CA SER A 329 2.28 3.76 -20.22
C SER A 329 1.53 2.62 -20.91
N ILE A 330 0.45 2.19 -20.28
CA ILE A 330 -0.53 1.26 -20.84
C ILE A 330 -1.85 2.02 -21.05
N ASP A 331 -2.65 1.57 -22.01
CA ASP A 331 -3.99 2.12 -22.23
C ASP A 331 -5.00 1.60 -21.18
N THR A 332 -6.19 2.22 -21.15
CA THR A 332 -7.24 1.82 -20.21
C THR A 332 -7.78 0.42 -20.46
N LYS A 333 -7.64 -0.15 -21.66
CA LYS A 333 -8.03 -1.53 -21.96
C LYS A 333 -7.11 -2.50 -21.21
N VAL A 334 -5.80 -2.34 -21.34
CA VAL A 334 -4.81 -3.14 -20.61
C VAL A 334 -4.92 -2.87 -19.10
N GLY A 335 -5.14 -1.61 -18.70
CA GLY A 335 -5.38 -1.24 -17.30
C GLY A 335 -6.60 -1.94 -16.71
N THR A 336 -7.67 -2.11 -17.48
CA THR A 336 -8.89 -2.83 -17.06
C THR A 336 -8.64 -4.32 -16.81
N ASP A 337 -7.77 -4.96 -17.58
CA ASP A 337 -7.44 -6.38 -17.38
C ASP A 337 -6.67 -6.62 -16.05
N LYS A 338 -6.08 -5.59 -15.49
CA LYS A 338 -5.25 -5.64 -14.26
C LYS A 338 -5.89 -4.91 -13.08
N CYS A 339 -6.95 -4.14 -13.30
CA CYS A 339 -7.57 -3.35 -12.26
C CYS A 339 -8.28 -4.22 -11.21
N TRP A 340 -8.55 -3.62 -10.08
CA TRP A 340 -9.25 -4.20 -8.94
C TRP A 340 -10.41 -3.27 -8.53
N GLY A 341 -11.48 -3.84 -7.99
CA GLY A 341 -12.65 -3.07 -7.52
C GLY A 341 -13.93 -3.38 -8.27
#